data_5130ab86210ddfec4c9dc51f438629dc
#
_entry.id   5130ab86210ddfec4c9dc51f438629dc
#
_cell.length_a   1.000
_cell.length_b   1.000
_cell.length_c   1.000
_cell.angle_alpha   90.00
_cell.angle_beta   90.00
_cell.angle_gamma   90.00
#
_symmetry.space_group_name_H-M   'P 1'
#
loop_
_entity.id
_entity.type
_entity.pdbx_description
1 polymer ?
#
loop_
_entity_poly.entity_id
_entity_poly.type
_entity_poly.pdbx_seq_one_letter_code
_entity_poly.pdbx_strand_id
1 'polypeptide(L)'
;MTRGFAIVATFVLVTATFAGGLYSRSTRRRQALNANANAAAEDKYEADKIEGDYSEAIELVEQNYAGDIDYEKATQAAIQGMLFTLDPHSVYFPTTEFRKLKEDQASSFVGIGVQILRHDDGVYVQSVVPNTPAARAGLRYGDRIVAVDGKDAREWSSDEVSRNVRGERGKEVEIKVERVGLPVALSVRIVRAAVPLPSIRNEFMIAPATGYVGLIGGFQQTSDEELREAFAGLKKQGMRQLVLDLRNNPGGLLDQAIDVASEFLPRDAVVVSVKGRSEYTKAALYKSTGTDPEDMPLVVLINRNTASASEIVAGAIQDHGRGLVVGETSFGKGLVQHVFTLPFNTGLTLTTARYYTPYGRSLQRDYSSGSLYDYYFRHDETDNQQTIQPGQPSPAETGVPRSTNAPAFRTAAGRVFYGGGGITPDIEARPLTATPVRARINEAAFYFTRELAGGSMPGLESYRIEKTLFDRDPRSSDFPITDRVVEAFRSFVRKDSSRHLTDAQIDSELEYAKLRLRVEIITAAFGADEGQRVLLESDPQTLRAMSVLPEAKRLAESVRNGTPISLNIKTTPRLSDFLFSPEFEAEEILV
;
A
#
# COMPACT_ATOMS: atom_id res chain seq x y z
N MET A 1 -21.73 20.30 -12.66
CA MET A 1 -20.68 21.21 -12.14
C MET A 1 -20.69 22.48 -12.96
N THR A 2 -20.95 23.61 -12.35
CA THR A 2 -21.27 24.87 -13.02
C THR A 2 -20.00 25.55 -13.53
N ARG A 3 -20.12 26.28 -14.64
CA ARG A 3 -19.05 27.10 -15.27
C ARG A 3 -18.26 27.98 -14.28
N GLY A 4 -18.84 28.36 -13.15
CA GLY A 4 -18.19 29.11 -12.09
C GLY A 4 -17.05 28.39 -11.37
N PHE A 5 -17.12 27.06 -11.21
CA PHE A 5 -16.07 26.29 -10.52
C PHE A 5 -14.78 26.17 -11.35
N ALA A 6 -14.90 26.09 -12.69
CA ALA A 6 -13.74 26.07 -13.60
C ALA A 6 -12.97 27.41 -13.59
N ILE A 7 -13.64 28.51 -13.38
CA ILE A 7 -13.07 29.87 -13.39
C ILE A 7 -12.26 30.12 -12.12
N VAL A 8 -12.77 29.72 -10.95
CA VAL A 8 -12.07 29.82 -9.66
C VAL A 8 -10.79 28.97 -9.66
N ALA A 9 -10.84 27.78 -10.27
CA ALA A 9 -9.66 26.92 -10.39
C ALA A 9 -8.53 27.55 -11.23
N THR A 10 -8.84 28.23 -12.30
CA THR A 10 -7.82 28.80 -13.22
C THR A 10 -7.05 29.95 -12.57
N PHE A 11 -7.65 30.65 -11.64
CA PHE A 11 -7.12 31.91 -11.11
C PHE A 11 -6.15 31.77 -9.94
N VAL A 12 -6.32 30.78 -9.07
CA VAL A 12 -5.35 30.52 -8.00
C VAL A 12 -3.98 30.16 -8.58
N LEU A 13 -3.95 29.62 -9.82
CA LEU A 13 -2.70 29.43 -10.55
C LEU A 13 -1.91 30.72 -10.74
N VAL A 14 -2.60 31.79 -11.07
CA VAL A 14 -1.97 33.05 -11.44
C VAL A 14 -1.42 33.76 -10.20
N THR A 15 -2.14 33.74 -9.09
CA THR A 15 -1.68 34.41 -7.87
C THR A 15 -0.56 33.65 -7.14
N ALA A 16 -0.60 32.33 -7.11
CA ALA A 16 0.48 31.51 -6.53
C ALA A 16 1.77 31.57 -7.36
N THR A 17 1.66 31.64 -8.69
CA THR A 17 2.81 31.90 -9.56
C THR A 17 3.37 33.32 -9.40
N PHE A 18 2.55 34.32 -9.07
CA PHE A 18 3.01 35.68 -8.91
C PHE A 18 3.74 35.93 -7.58
N ALA A 19 3.26 35.38 -6.47
CA ALA A 19 3.95 35.53 -5.17
C ALA A 19 5.29 34.76 -5.14
N GLY A 20 5.37 33.58 -5.75
CA GLY A 20 6.63 32.83 -5.89
C GLY A 20 7.53 33.28 -7.06
N GLY A 21 6.90 33.78 -8.13
CA GLY A 21 7.58 34.18 -9.38
C GLY A 21 8.31 35.54 -9.31
N LEU A 22 7.95 36.44 -8.38
CA LEU A 22 8.64 37.72 -8.19
C LEU A 22 10.08 37.52 -7.67
N TYR A 23 10.36 36.44 -6.97
CA TYR A 23 11.70 36.19 -6.44
C TYR A 23 12.62 35.45 -7.46
N SER A 24 12.09 34.65 -8.37
CA SER A 24 12.88 33.93 -9.37
C SER A 24 12.97 34.62 -10.74
N ARG A 25 12.10 35.60 -11.00
CA ARG A 25 12.05 36.32 -12.30
C ARG A 25 13.23 37.26 -12.57
N SER A 26 13.97 37.68 -11.57
CA SER A 26 15.04 38.67 -11.76
C SER A 26 16.29 38.13 -12.48
N THR A 27 16.52 36.84 -12.51
CA THR A 27 17.75 36.25 -13.04
C THR A 27 17.65 35.57 -14.41
N ARG A 28 16.46 35.16 -14.86
CA ARG A 28 16.30 34.40 -16.13
C ARG A 28 15.79 35.19 -17.32
N ARG A 29 15.45 36.46 -17.15
CA ARG A 29 14.81 37.29 -18.18
C ARG A 29 15.73 37.76 -19.32
N ARG A 30 17.04 37.55 -19.25
CA ARG A 30 17.98 38.08 -20.24
C ARG A 30 18.30 37.17 -21.42
N GLN A 31 17.99 35.88 -21.41
CA GLN A 31 18.36 34.95 -22.49
C GLN A 31 17.22 34.47 -23.39
N ALA A 32 15.96 34.67 -23.04
CA ALA A 32 14.80 34.26 -23.87
C ALA A 32 14.18 35.38 -24.71
N LEU A 33 14.76 36.56 -24.73
CA LEU A 33 14.15 37.80 -25.22
C LEU A 33 14.12 37.99 -26.76
N ASN A 34 14.68 37.09 -27.54
CA ASN A 34 14.79 37.36 -29.00
C ASN A 34 14.04 36.39 -29.93
N ALA A 35 13.24 35.46 -29.46
CA ALA A 35 12.62 34.48 -30.34
C ALA A 35 11.06 34.51 -30.45
N ASN A 36 10.31 35.10 -29.53
CA ASN A 36 8.83 35.13 -29.65
C ASN A 36 8.17 36.29 -28.88
N ALA A 37 8.52 37.51 -29.21
CA ALA A 37 7.96 38.71 -28.56
C ALA A 37 6.43 38.85 -28.72
N ASN A 38 5.84 38.37 -29.80
CA ASN A 38 4.40 38.45 -30.03
C ASN A 38 3.61 37.37 -29.27
N ALA A 39 4.08 36.13 -29.27
CA ALA A 39 3.43 35.05 -28.49
C ALA A 39 3.52 35.32 -26.99
N ALA A 40 4.68 35.79 -26.49
CA ALA A 40 4.85 36.15 -25.09
C ALA A 40 3.99 37.38 -24.66
N ALA A 41 3.66 38.28 -25.58
CA ALA A 41 2.77 39.41 -25.30
C ALA A 41 1.29 38.97 -25.25
N GLU A 42 0.90 38.05 -26.11
CA GLU A 42 -0.46 37.50 -26.17
C GLU A 42 -0.72 36.58 -24.92
N ASP A 43 0.23 35.70 -24.57
CA ASP A 43 0.18 34.88 -23.34
C ASP A 43 0.15 35.75 -22.06
N LYS A 44 0.86 36.87 -22.07
CA LYS A 44 0.86 37.80 -20.93
C LYS A 44 -0.47 38.54 -20.81
N TYR A 45 -1.05 38.98 -21.90
CA TYR A 45 -2.34 39.65 -21.92
C TYR A 45 -3.48 38.75 -21.42
N GLU A 46 -3.48 37.49 -21.84
CA GLU A 46 -4.45 36.50 -21.36
C GLU A 46 -4.26 36.21 -19.85
N ALA A 47 -3.02 36.11 -19.38
CA ALA A 47 -2.72 35.92 -17.97
C ALA A 47 -3.16 37.10 -17.08
N ASP A 48 -2.84 38.33 -17.52
CA ASP A 48 -3.21 39.55 -16.80
C ASP A 48 -4.76 39.75 -16.75
N LYS A 49 -5.49 39.33 -17.80
CA LYS A 49 -6.94 39.31 -17.83
C LYS A 49 -7.56 38.32 -16.87
N ILE A 50 -7.06 37.09 -16.86
CA ILE A 50 -7.52 36.05 -15.93
C ILE A 50 -7.26 36.47 -14.47
N GLU A 51 -6.12 37.09 -14.20
CA GLU A 51 -5.80 37.64 -12.87
C GLU A 51 -6.78 38.72 -12.43
N GLY A 52 -7.13 39.63 -13.36
CA GLY A 52 -8.12 40.67 -13.11
C GLY A 52 -9.51 40.12 -12.80
N ASP A 53 -10.01 39.23 -13.67
CA ASP A 53 -11.34 38.59 -13.51
C ASP A 53 -11.48 37.88 -12.16
N TYR A 54 -10.40 37.29 -11.66
CA TYR A 54 -10.43 36.61 -10.37
C TYR A 54 -10.34 37.54 -9.19
N SER A 55 -9.47 38.51 -9.23
CA SER A 55 -9.38 39.48 -8.13
C SER A 55 -10.75 40.15 -7.93
N GLU A 56 -11.41 40.50 -9.02
CA GLU A 56 -12.77 41.03 -8.98
C GLU A 56 -13.77 40.01 -8.42
N ALA A 57 -13.68 38.74 -8.85
CA ALA A 57 -14.57 37.69 -8.35
C ALA A 57 -14.41 37.44 -6.84
N ILE A 58 -13.18 37.45 -6.29
CA ILE A 58 -12.95 37.36 -4.86
C ILE A 58 -13.56 38.55 -4.12
N GLU A 59 -13.33 39.76 -4.62
CA GLU A 59 -13.87 40.98 -4.01
C GLU A 59 -15.41 40.97 -4.01
N LEU A 60 -16.04 40.55 -5.11
CA LEU A 60 -17.49 40.40 -5.18
C LEU A 60 -18.02 39.33 -4.20
N VAL A 61 -17.34 38.21 -4.04
CA VAL A 61 -17.68 37.17 -3.06
C VAL A 61 -17.57 37.72 -1.64
N GLU A 62 -16.47 38.39 -1.32
CA GLU A 62 -16.24 38.98 0.01
C GLU A 62 -17.31 40.01 0.38
N GLN A 63 -17.72 40.84 -0.59
CA GLN A 63 -18.70 41.90 -0.36
C GLN A 63 -20.15 41.44 -0.34
N ASN A 64 -20.50 40.34 -1.03
CA ASN A 64 -21.89 40.01 -1.32
C ASN A 64 -22.32 38.61 -0.85
N TYR A 65 -21.38 37.74 -0.39
CA TYR A 65 -21.78 36.41 0.08
C TYR A 65 -22.56 36.50 1.38
N ALA A 66 -23.67 35.78 1.46
CA ALA A 66 -24.62 35.88 2.59
C ALA A 66 -24.16 35.18 3.87
N GLY A 67 -23.07 34.42 3.84
CA GLY A 67 -22.53 33.67 4.97
C GLY A 67 -21.06 34.00 5.27
N ASP A 68 -20.49 33.35 6.28
CA ASP A 68 -19.07 33.48 6.60
C ASP A 68 -18.23 32.74 5.54
N ILE A 69 -17.09 33.32 5.17
CA ILE A 69 -16.16 32.76 4.19
C ILE A 69 -15.01 32.10 4.92
N ASP A 70 -14.87 30.79 4.75
CA ASP A 70 -13.67 30.04 5.11
C ASP A 70 -12.63 30.17 3.97
N TYR A 71 -11.77 31.15 4.06
CA TYR A 71 -10.75 31.45 3.05
C TYR A 71 -9.76 30.30 2.83
N GLU A 72 -9.46 29.51 3.88
CA GLU A 72 -8.56 28.36 3.77
C GLU A 72 -9.19 27.28 2.89
N LYS A 73 -10.46 26.92 3.15
CA LYS A 73 -11.20 25.95 2.32
C LYS A 73 -11.44 26.47 0.90
N ALA A 74 -11.76 27.74 0.74
CA ALA A 74 -11.95 28.34 -0.57
C ALA A 74 -10.66 28.27 -1.40
N THR A 75 -9.52 28.63 -0.81
CA THR A 75 -8.20 28.54 -1.44
C THR A 75 -7.83 27.10 -1.79
N GLN A 76 -8.02 26.17 -0.87
CA GLN A 76 -7.79 24.75 -1.11
C GLN A 76 -8.63 24.23 -2.28
N ALA A 77 -9.93 24.53 -2.29
CA ALA A 77 -10.85 24.11 -3.34
C ALA A 77 -10.46 24.69 -4.71
N ALA A 78 -10.02 25.93 -4.75
CA ALA A 78 -9.59 26.61 -5.96
C ALA A 78 -8.32 25.98 -6.54
N ILE A 79 -7.27 25.79 -5.74
CA ILE A 79 -6.01 25.16 -6.18
C ILE A 79 -6.28 23.73 -6.62
N GLN A 80 -7.01 22.95 -5.84
CA GLN A 80 -7.32 21.56 -6.16
C GLN A 80 -8.17 21.45 -7.44
N GLY A 81 -9.15 22.34 -7.64
CA GLY A 81 -9.96 22.38 -8.85
C GLY A 81 -9.12 22.62 -10.11
N MET A 82 -8.13 23.51 -10.03
CA MET A 82 -7.18 23.73 -11.10
C MET A 82 -6.32 22.49 -11.38
N LEU A 83 -5.79 21.85 -10.34
CA LEU A 83 -4.94 20.67 -10.51
C LEU A 83 -5.70 19.50 -11.13
N PHE A 84 -6.99 19.35 -10.86
CA PHE A 84 -7.84 18.33 -11.47
C PHE A 84 -8.00 18.50 -13.00
N THR A 85 -7.73 19.69 -13.56
CA THR A 85 -7.73 19.87 -15.02
C THR A 85 -6.46 19.31 -15.67
N LEU A 86 -5.42 19.01 -14.90
CA LEU A 86 -4.13 18.55 -15.40
C LEU A 86 -4.04 17.01 -15.41
N ASP A 87 -4.20 16.41 -14.24
CA ASP A 87 -4.14 14.97 -14.05
C ASP A 87 -4.68 14.58 -12.65
N PRO A 88 -4.99 13.28 -12.40
CA PRO A 88 -5.55 12.85 -11.12
C PRO A 88 -4.56 12.78 -9.95
N HIS A 89 -3.28 13.06 -10.16
CA HIS A 89 -2.21 12.90 -9.15
C HIS A 89 -1.54 14.21 -8.75
N SER A 90 -1.80 15.31 -9.45
CA SER A 90 -1.38 16.64 -9.02
C SER A 90 -2.29 17.11 -7.89
N VAL A 91 -1.73 17.30 -6.68
CA VAL A 91 -2.51 17.54 -5.45
C VAL A 91 -1.91 18.66 -4.64
N TYR A 92 -2.79 19.51 -4.08
CA TYR A 92 -2.43 20.49 -3.07
C TYR A 92 -2.59 19.92 -1.66
N PHE A 93 -1.63 20.18 -0.79
CA PHE A 93 -1.61 19.73 0.60
C PHE A 93 -1.67 20.92 1.55
N PRO A 94 -2.72 21.05 2.37
CA PRO A 94 -2.72 21.92 3.53
C PRO A 94 -1.58 21.54 4.50
N THR A 95 -1.23 22.45 5.42
CA THR A 95 -0.09 22.30 6.33
C THR A 95 -0.04 20.94 7.05
N THR A 96 -1.20 20.46 7.53
CA THR A 96 -1.28 19.19 8.27
C THR A 96 -1.00 17.99 7.37
N GLU A 97 -1.58 17.97 6.17
CA GLU A 97 -1.41 16.89 5.20
C GLU A 97 0.00 16.90 4.60
N PHE A 98 0.57 18.09 4.36
CA PHE A 98 1.93 18.21 3.85
C PHE A 98 2.97 17.72 4.86
N ARG A 99 2.75 17.98 6.15
CA ARG A 99 3.58 17.42 7.21
C ARG A 99 3.49 15.88 7.22
N LYS A 100 2.28 15.32 7.11
CA LYS A 100 2.08 13.86 7.03
C LYS A 100 2.83 13.26 5.84
N LEU A 101 2.76 13.88 4.66
CA LEU A 101 3.50 13.43 3.48
C LEU A 101 5.01 13.36 3.74
N LYS A 102 5.58 14.37 4.43
CA LYS A 102 7.00 14.37 4.80
C LYS A 102 7.34 13.30 5.84
N GLU A 103 6.47 13.09 6.83
CA GLU A 103 6.63 12.02 7.84
C GLU A 103 6.62 10.64 7.18
N ASP A 104 5.69 10.40 6.27
CA ASP A 104 5.56 9.13 5.53
C ASP A 104 6.82 8.83 4.69
N GLN A 105 7.49 9.85 4.14
CA GLN A 105 8.75 9.70 3.41
C GLN A 105 9.97 9.48 4.32
N ALA A 106 9.91 9.95 5.56
CA ALA A 106 11.01 9.92 6.52
C ALA A 106 11.09 8.62 7.34
N SER A 107 10.35 7.56 6.98
CA SER A 107 10.30 6.26 7.68
C SER A 107 9.96 6.34 9.17
N SER A 108 9.36 7.44 9.63
CA SER A 108 8.94 7.62 11.02
C SER A 108 7.93 8.76 11.19
N PHE A 109 7.09 8.65 12.21
CA PHE A 109 6.18 9.71 12.62
C PHE A 109 6.20 9.89 14.13
N VAL A 110 5.67 11.03 14.62
CA VAL A 110 5.55 11.27 16.06
C VAL A 110 4.18 10.80 16.56
N GLY A 111 4.18 9.82 17.45
CA GLY A 111 2.97 9.21 17.98
C GLY A 111 3.23 8.31 19.18
N ILE A 112 2.38 7.31 19.36
CA ILE A 112 2.47 6.35 20.45
C ILE A 112 2.80 4.91 20.01
N GLY A 113 2.56 4.54 18.75
CA GLY A 113 2.87 3.21 18.21
C GLY A 113 1.77 2.19 18.40
N VAL A 114 0.55 2.49 17.96
CA VAL A 114 -0.58 1.56 17.87
C VAL A 114 -1.15 1.55 16.46
N GLN A 115 -1.63 0.40 16.04
CA GLN A 115 -2.55 0.27 14.91
C GLN A 115 -3.97 0.25 15.48
N ILE A 116 -4.83 1.10 14.93
CA ILE A 116 -6.23 1.21 15.36
C ILE A 116 -7.16 0.93 14.20
N LEU A 117 -8.31 0.33 14.51
CA LEU A 117 -9.34 0.04 13.53
C LEU A 117 -10.71 0.40 14.10
N ARG A 118 -11.57 1.00 13.25
CA ARG A 118 -12.97 1.21 13.56
C ARG A 118 -13.71 -0.11 13.37
N HIS A 119 -14.40 -0.53 14.44
CA HIS A 119 -15.38 -1.61 14.46
C HIS A 119 -16.79 -1.02 14.66
N ASP A 120 -17.82 -1.87 14.67
CA ASP A 120 -19.23 -1.43 14.70
C ASP A 120 -19.55 -0.44 15.82
N ASP A 121 -18.95 -0.60 17.00
CA ASP A 121 -19.26 0.15 18.20
C ASP A 121 -18.16 1.12 18.67
N GLY A 122 -17.06 1.27 17.94
CA GLY A 122 -15.98 2.19 18.31
C GLY A 122 -14.63 1.90 17.68
N VAL A 123 -13.61 2.63 18.10
CA VAL A 123 -12.23 2.44 17.64
C VAL A 123 -11.46 1.60 18.64
N TYR A 124 -10.78 0.58 18.13
CA TYR A 124 -10.03 -0.38 18.94
C TYR A 124 -8.54 -0.40 18.58
N VAL A 125 -7.72 -0.75 19.56
CA VAL A 125 -6.33 -1.12 19.33
C VAL A 125 -6.30 -2.50 18.68
N GLN A 126 -5.92 -2.56 17.41
CA GLN A 126 -5.77 -3.80 16.65
C GLN A 126 -4.43 -4.47 16.94
N SER A 127 -3.38 -3.67 17.10
CA SER A 127 -2.06 -4.15 17.53
C SER A 127 -1.23 -3.02 18.11
N VAL A 128 -0.16 -3.39 18.80
CA VAL A 128 0.82 -2.47 19.35
C VAL A 128 2.17 -2.74 18.71
N VAL A 129 2.85 -1.68 18.28
CA VAL A 129 4.19 -1.80 17.69
C VAL A 129 5.22 -2.04 18.79
N PRO A 130 6.12 -3.02 18.65
CA PRO A 130 7.16 -3.31 19.64
C PRO A 130 8.03 -2.09 19.95
N ASN A 131 8.54 -2.00 21.15
CA ASN A 131 9.47 -0.96 21.62
C ASN A 131 8.95 0.49 21.56
N THR A 132 7.64 0.69 21.38
CA THR A 132 6.99 2.01 21.32
C THR A 132 6.48 2.48 22.67
N PRO A 133 6.10 3.77 22.80
CA PRO A 133 5.46 4.28 24.01
C PRO A 133 4.20 3.52 24.43
N ALA A 134 3.36 3.12 23.48
CA ALA A 134 2.13 2.36 23.74
C ALA A 134 2.41 0.96 24.30
N ALA A 135 3.44 0.27 23.77
CA ALA A 135 3.86 -1.03 24.29
C ALA A 135 4.33 -0.91 25.73
N ARG A 136 5.16 0.10 26.03
CA ARG A 136 5.64 0.35 27.40
C ARG A 136 4.52 0.75 28.38
N ALA A 137 3.51 1.46 27.87
CA ALA A 137 2.35 1.87 28.65
C ALA A 137 1.31 0.74 28.85
N GLY A 138 1.51 -0.42 28.23
CA GLY A 138 0.66 -1.59 28.39
C GLY A 138 -0.67 -1.54 27.65
N LEU A 139 -0.78 -0.74 26.57
CA LEU A 139 -1.87 -0.88 25.61
C LEU A 139 -1.73 -2.25 24.91
N ARG A 140 -2.85 -2.83 24.51
CA ARG A 140 -2.87 -4.16 23.89
C ARG A 140 -4.05 -4.33 22.94
N TYR A 141 -4.00 -5.40 22.18
CA TYR A 141 -5.10 -5.84 21.31
C TYR A 141 -6.45 -5.83 22.04
N GLY A 142 -7.48 -5.33 21.37
CA GLY A 142 -8.84 -5.32 21.87
C GLY A 142 -9.18 -4.21 22.87
N ASP A 143 -8.25 -3.33 23.22
CA ASP A 143 -8.54 -2.13 24.00
C ASP A 143 -9.43 -1.19 23.19
N ARG A 144 -10.64 -0.87 23.65
CA ARG A 144 -11.53 0.11 23.04
C ARG A 144 -11.18 1.51 23.50
N ILE A 145 -10.87 2.40 22.57
CA ILE A 145 -10.56 3.80 22.90
C ILE A 145 -11.86 4.56 23.13
N VAL A 146 -12.06 5.08 24.34
CA VAL A 146 -13.28 5.77 24.72
C VAL A 146 -13.11 7.25 25.02
N ALA A 147 -11.86 7.70 25.29
CA ALA A 147 -11.55 9.13 25.39
C ALA A 147 -10.08 9.40 25.08
N VAL A 148 -9.78 10.60 24.58
CA VAL A 148 -8.43 11.13 24.34
C VAL A 148 -8.36 12.55 24.91
N ASP A 149 -7.42 12.81 25.82
CA ASP A 149 -7.25 14.08 26.53
C ASP A 149 -8.56 14.61 27.11
N GLY A 150 -9.33 13.72 27.75
CA GLY A 150 -10.63 14.01 28.38
C GLY A 150 -11.81 14.19 27.42
N LYS A 151 -11.62 14.17 26.11
CA LYS A 151 -12.69 14.24 25.11
C LYS A 151 -13.26 12.86 24.85
N ASP A 152 -14.57 12.71 24.86
CA ASP A 152 -15.25 11.44 24.50
C ASP A 152 -14.95 11.08 23.04
N ALA A 153 -14.42 9.86 22.82
CA ALA A 153 -13.98 9.36 21.52
C ALA A 153 -14.81 8.14 21.03
N ARG A 154 -15.92 7.79 21.71
CA ARG A 154 -16.71 6.58 21.39
C ARG A 154 -17.24 6.59 19.96
N GLU A 155 -17.67 7.76 19.49
CA GLU A 155 -18.24 7.92 18.15
C GLU A 155 -17.21 8.39 17.11
N TRP A 156 -15.95 8.58 17.50
CA TRP A 156 -14.92 9.04 16.59
C TRP A 156 -14.57 7.98 15.53
N SER A 157 -14.19 8.47 14.35
CA SER A 157 -13.53 7.66 13.33
C SER A 157 -12.07 7.35 13.73
N SER A 158 -11.45 6.37 13.10
CA SER A 158 -10.01 6.09 13.30
C SER A 158 -9.13 7.30 12.97
N ASP A 159 -9.50 8.10 11.98
CA ASP A 159 -8.78 9.33 11.63
C ASP A 159 -8.91 10.41 12.71
N GLU A 160 -10.06 10.56 13.33
CA GLU A 160 -10.24 11.50 14.44
C GLU A 160 -9.43 11.08 15.66
N VAL A 161 -9.46 9.80 16.01
CA VAL A 161 -8.60 9.26 17.08
C VAL A 161 -7.13 9.51 16.74
N SER A 162 -6.69 9.17 15.54
CA SER A 162 -5.30 9.35 15.10
C SER A 162 -4.86 10.82 15.19
N ARG A 163 -5.68 11.76 14.71
CA ARG A 163 -5.37 13.21 14.77
C ARG A 163 -5.21 13.74 16.19
N ASN A 164 -6.02 13.25 17.14
CA ASN A 164 -5.97 13.69 18.52
C ASN A 164 -4.86 12.98 19.33
N VAL A 165 -4.52 11.75 18.97
CA VAL A 165 -3.44 10.97 19.60
C VAL A 165 -2.07 11.45 19.14
N ARG A 166 -1.89 11.79 17.85
CA ARG A 166 -0.64 12.40 17.32
C ARG A 166 -0.42 13.80 17.92
N GLY A 167 0.80 14.29 17.88
CA GLY A 167 1.14 15.63 18.35
C GLY A 167 2.64 15.82 18.48
N GLU A 168 3.06 16.82 19.24
CA GLU A 168 4.47 17.15 19.41
C GLU A 168 5.23 16.07 20.18
N ARG A 169 6.47 15.78 19.75
CA ARG A 169 7.37 14.85 20.44
C ARG A 169 7.65 15.32 21.88
N GLY A 170 7.60 14.38 22.81
CA GLY A 170 7.83 14.65 24.22
C GLY A 170 6.61 15.19 24.99
N LYS A 171 5.50 15.48 24.29
CA LYS A 171 4.24 15.85 24.95
C LYS A 171 3.44 14.60 25.32
N GLU A 172 2.79 14.67 26.47
CA GLU A 172 1.92 13.60 26.96
C GLU A 172 0.54 13.62 26.27
N VAL A 173 -0.05 12.44 26.06
CA VAL A 173 -1.45 12.25 25.73
C VAL A 173 -2.06 11.29 26.74
N GLU A 174 -3.26 11.58 27.21
CA GLU A 174 -4.04 10.68 28.05
C GLU A 174 -5.07 9.92 27.20
N ILE A 175 -4.99 8.59 27.19
CA ILE A 175 -5.93 7.72 26.46
C ILE A 175 -6.69 6.90 27.49
N LYS A 176 -8.04 6.95 27.41
CA LYS A 176 -8.89 6.11 28.22
C LYS A 176 -9.42 4.95 27.37
N VAL A 177 -9.23 3.74 27.88
CA VAL A 177 -9.64 2.51 27.17
C VAL A 177 -10.53 1.62 28.03
N GLU A 178 -11.49 0.98 27.39
CA GLU A 178 -12.27 -0.13 27.95
C GLU A 178 -11.59 -1.44 27.57
N ARG A 179 -11.28 -2.25 28.57
CA ARG A 179 -10.55 -3.54 28.43
C ARG A 179 -11.38 -4.66 29.02
N VAL A 180 -11.49 -5.77 28.30
CA VAL A 180 -12.19 -6.97 28.79
C VAL A 180 -11.58 -7.43 30.12
N GLY A 181 -12.44 -7.81 31.05
CA GLY A 181 -12.02 -8.26 32.38
C GLY A 181 -11.77 -7.15 33.40
N LEU A 182 -11.86 -5.87 33.00
CA LEU A 182 -11.78 -4.73 33.92
C LEU A 182 -13.14 -4.06 34.07
N PRO A 183 -13.61 -3.82 35.31
CA PRO A 183 -14.92 -3.22 35.56
C PRO A 183 -14.94 -1.70 35.28
N VAL A 184 -13.79 -1.05 35.17
CA VAL A 184 -13.63 0.39 34.96
C VAL A 184 -12.65 0.63 33.85
N ALA A 185 -12.92 1.66 33.03
CA ALA A 185 -12.03 2.06 31.95
C ALA A 185 -10.65 2.49 32.52
N LEU A 186 -9.60 2.02 31.86
CA LEU A 186 -8.22 2.31 32.21
C LEU A 186 -7.77 3.62 31.61
N SER A 187 -7.22 4.53 32.40
CA SER A 187 -6.57 5.76 31.91
C SER A 187 -5.07 5.54 31.80
N VAL A 188 -4.53 5.76 30.60
CA VAL A 188 -3.11 5.54 30.27
C VAL A 188 -2.50 6.84 29.78
N ARG A 189 -1.44 7.32 30.45
CA ARG A 189 -0.67 8.50 30.03
C ARG A 189 0.56 8.07 29.27
N ILE A 190 0.72 8.64 28.08
CA ILE A 190 1.76 8.20 27.13
C ILE A 190 2.50 9.42 26.60
N VAL A 191 3.81 9.44 26.74
CA VAL A 191 4.66 10.47 26.14
C VAL A 191 4.92 10.13 24.69
N ARG A 192 4.54 11.01 23.77
CA ARG A 192 4.73 10.84 22.33
C ARG A 192 6.22 10.78 21.97
N ALA A 193 6.59 9.83 21.13
CA ALA A 193 7.95 9.64 20.63
C ALA A 193 7.94 9.39 19.12
N ALA A 194 9.13 9.32 18.51
CA ALA A 194 9.27 8.81 17.16
C ALA A 194 8.88 7.34 17.13
N VAL A 195 8.00 6.98 16.21
CA VAL A 195 7.54 5.62 15.95
C VAL A 195 8.04 5.23 14.58
N PRO A 196 8.78 4.12 14.43
CA PRO A 196 9.21 3.63 13.13
C PRO A 196 8.01 3.33 12.22
N LEU A 197 8.17 3.65 10.94
CA LEU A 197 7.24 3.31 9.88
C LEU A 197 8.04 2.57 8.79
N PRO A 198 8.37 1.28 9.01
CA PRO A 198 9.27 0.57 8.11
C PRO A 198 8.61 0.31 6.75
N SER A 199 9.43 0.29 5.70
CA SER A 199 9.05 -0.14 4.36
C SER A 199 8.79 -1.65 4.33
N ILE A 200 9.65 -2.42 4.99
CA ILE A 200 9.50 -3.87 5.17
C ILE A 200 8.76 -4.11 6.49
N ARG A 201 7.60 -4.76 6.39
CA ARG A 201 6.76 -5.05 7.56
C ARG A 201 6.74 -6.51 7.95
N ASN A 202 7.10 -7.39 7.02
CA ASN A 202 7.12 -8.83 7.25
C ASN A 202 8.36 -9.42 6.59
N GLU A 203 9.19 -10.12 7.38
CA GLU A 203 10.35 -10.84 6.90
C GLU A 203 10.49 -12.14 7.68
N PHE A 204 10.36 -13.27 7.02
CA PHE A 204 10.45 -14.58 7.66
C PHE A 204 10.70 -15.70 6.64
N MET A 205 11.15 -16.86 7.14
CA MET A 205 11.17 -18.09 6.34
C MET A 205 9.75 -18.64 6.23
N ILE A 206 9.13 -18.54 5.03
CA ILE A 206 7.75 -19.03 4.80
C ILE A 206 7.68 -20.53 4.52
N ALA A 207 8.80 -21.10 4.06
CA ALA A 207 8.99 -22.53 3.87
C ALA A 207 10.48 -22.86 3.96
N PRO A 208 10.89 -24.13 4.04
CA PRO A 208 12.29 -24.50 3.98
C PRO A 208 13.00 -23.86 2.76
N ALA A 209 14.11 -23.18 3.01
CA ALA A 209 14.90 -22.44 2.04
C ALA A 209 14.19 -21.29 1.31
N THR A 210 12.94 -20.96 1.64
CA THR A 210 12.17 -19.89 1.01
C THR A 210 11.97 -18.73 1.98
N GLY A 211 12.56 -17.58 1.66
CA GLY A 211 12.31 -16.31 2.35
C GLY A 211 11.08 -15.60 1.77
N TYR A 212 10.37 -14.91 2.63
CA TYR A 212 9.33 -13.95 2.29
C TYR A 212 9.74 -12.58 2.82
N VAL A 213 9.63 -11.57 1.95
CA VAL A 213 9.85 -10.17 2.32
C VAL A 213 8.68 -9.33 1.82
N GLY A 214 7.96 -8.72 2.75
CA GLY A 214 6.83 -7.84 2.47
C GLY A 214 7.24 -6.36 2.47
N LEU A 215 7.63 -5.83 1.33
CA LEU A 215 7.87 -4.41 1.12
C LEU A 215 6.53 -3.73 0.81
N ILE A 216 5.72 -3.54 1.87
CA ILE A 216 4.33 -3.05 1.78
C ILE A 216 4.12 -1.67 2.42
N GLY A 217 5.13 -1.14 3.11
CA GLY A 217 5.10 0.17 3.78
C GLY A 217 5.34 1.38 2.87
N GLY A 218 5.55 1.18 1.57
CA GLY A 218 5.98 2.20 0.61
C GLY A 218 7.50 2.24 0.43
N PHE A 219 7.96 2.98 -0.58
CA PHE A 219 9.39 3.24 -0.80
C PHE A 219 9.80 4.51 -0.07
N GLN A 220 10.48 4.35 1.05
CA GLN A 220 10.91 5.41 1.97
C GLN A 220 12.44 5.49 2.00
N GLN A 221 13.00 6.43 2.73
CA GLN A 221 14.47 6.68 2.75
C GLN A 221 15.31 5.48 3.17
N THR A 222 14.75 4.54 3.92
CA THR A 222 15.45 3.37 4.48
C THR A 222 15.12 2.05 3.76
N SER A 223 14.33 2.08 2.67
CA SER A 223 13.80 0.85 2.05
C SER A 223 14.87 -0.13 1.58
N ASP A 224 15.93 0.38 0.97
CA ASP A 224 17.05 -0.44 0.50
C ASP A 224 17.87 -1.02 1.67
N GLU A 225 18.16 -0.20 2.69
CA GLU A 225 18.86 -0.65 3.90
C GLU A 225 18.07 -1.74 4.62
N GLU A 226 16.76 -1.54 4.82
CA GLU A 226 15.85 -2.53 5.42
C GLU A 226 15.85 -3.84 4.60
N LEU A 227 15.86 -3.76 3.26
CA LEU A 227 15.88 -4.94 2.39
C LEU A 227 17.19 -5.74 2.54
N ARG A 228 18.33 -5.07 2.60
CA ARG A 228 19.61 -5.72 2.84
C ARG A 228 19.69 -6.37 4.21
N GLU A 229 19.17 -5.72 5.24
CA GLU A 229 19.08 -6.29 6.59
C GLU A 229 18.22 -7.54 6.59
N ALA A 230 17.03 -7.51 5.95
CA ALA A 230 16.15 -8.65 5.79
C ALA A 230 16.85 -9.82 5.08
N PHE A 231 17.57 -9.55 3.97
CA PHE A 231 18.34 -10.59 3.27
C PHE A 231 19.42 -11.19 4.16
N ALA A 232 20.16 -10.37 4.89
CA ALA A 232 21.21 -10.85 5.77
C ALA A 232 20.64 -11.74 6.90
N GLY A 233 19.47 -11.38 7.44
CA GLY A 233 18.75 -12.16 8.44
C GLY A 233 18.25 -13.50 7.90
N LEU A 234 17.56 -13.48 6.76
CA LEU A 234 16.98 -14.67 6.14
C LEU A 234 18.06 -15.64 5.58
N LYS A 235 19.16 -15.13 5.03
CA LYS A 235 20.29 -15.97 4.58
C LYS A 235 20.93 -16.74 5.74
N LYS A 236 21.05 -16.13 6.91
CA LYS A 236 21.52 -16.84 8.13
C LYS A 236 20.59 -17.97 8.53
N GLN A 237 19.29 -17.86 8.22
CA GLN A 237 18.28 -18.90 8.44
C GLN A 237 18.22 -19.93 7.29
N GLY A 238 19.06 -19.81 6.27
CA GLY A 238 19.15 -20.76 5.15
C GLY A 238 18.31 -20.41 3.94
N MET A 239 17.89 -19.14 3.76
CA MET A 239 17.21 -18.70 2.55
C MET A 239 18.04 -18.95 1.30
N ARG A 240 17.42 -19.51 0.27
CA ARG A 240 18.01 -19.79 -1.05
C ARG A 240 17.10 -19.36 -2.21
N GLN A 241 15.89 -18.92 -1.94
CA GLN A 241 14.90 -18.40 -2.89
C GLN A 241 13.98 -17.41 -2.18
N LEU A 242 13.38 -16.48 -2.93
CA LEU A 242 12.69 -15.32 -2.38
C LEU A 242 11.32 -15.11 -3.02
N VAL A 243 10.34 -14.82 -2.18
CA VAL A 243 9.09 -14.15 -2.54
C VAL A 243 9.15 -12.71 -2.04
N LEU A 244 9.23 -11.74 -2.96
CA LEU A 244 9.14 -10.32 -2.67
C LEU A 244 7.72 -9.85 -2.87
N ASP A 245 7.05 -9.41 -1.80
CA ASP A 245 5.66 -8.95 -1.88
C ASP A 245 5.58 -7.43 -1.96
N LEU A 246 5.08 -6.95 -3.11
CA LEU A 246 4.79 -5.54 -3.39
C LEU A 246 3.28 -5.26 -3.42
N ARG A 247 2.45 -6.19 -3.00
CA ARG A 247 1.00 -5.99 -2.94
C ARG A 247 0.65 -4.86 -1.99
N ASN A 248 -0.31 -4.03 -2.37
CA ASN A 248 -0.76 -2.84 -1.62
C ASN A 248 0.34 -1.79 -1.38
N ASN A 249 1.49 -1.88 -2.02
CA ASN A 249 2.53 -0.85 -1.94
C ASN A 249 2.22 0.28 -2.95
N PRO A 250 1.89 1.49 -2.48
CA PRO A 250 1.50 2.61 -3.34
C PRO A 250 2.67 3.26 -4.09
N GLY A 251 3.88 2.78 -3.86
CA GLY A 251 5.12 3.38 -4.36
C GLY A 251 5.81 4.25 -3.34
N GLY A 252 6.46 5.31 -3.79
CA GLY A 252 7.23 6.25 -2.95
C GLY A 252 8.42 6.83 -3.68
N LEU A 253 9.58 6.88 -3.03
CA LEU A 253 10.79 7.53 -3.54
C LEU A 253 11.37 6.75 -4.73
N LEU A 254 11.63 7.48 -5.83
CA LEU A 254 12.19 6.92 -7.06
C LEU A 254 13.59 6.33 -6.82
N ASP A 255 14.44 7.05 -6.08
CA ASP A 255 15.80 6.62 -5.80
C ASP A 255 15.81 5.28 -5.06
N GLN A 256 14.92 5.11 -4.09
CA GLN A 256 14.79 3.86 -3.35
C GLN A 256 14.26 2.70 -4.22
N ALA A 257 13.40 2.97 -5.20
CA ALA A 257 13.00 1.94 -6.17
C ALA A 257 14.17 1.49 -7.07
N ILE A 258 15.06 2.43 -7.43
CA ILE A 258 16.27 2.13 -8.21
C ILE A 258 17.23 1.30 -7.36
N ASP A 259 17.45 1.66 -6.10
CA ASP A 259 18.35 0.96 -5.19
C ASP A 259 17.84 -0.47 -4.91
N VAL A 260 16.55 -0.62 -4.57
CA VAL A 260 15.90 -1.94 -4.39
C VAL A 260 15.98 -2.80 -5.66
N ALA A 261 15.74 -2.22 -6.85
CA ALA A 261 15.91 -2.97 -8.11
C ALA A 261 17.36 -3.37 -8.34
N SER A 262 18.32 -2.57 -7.87
CA SER A 262 19.75 -2.82 -8.00
C SER A 262 20.24 -4.00 -7.16
N GLU A 263 19.51 -4.36 -6.11
CA GLU A 263 19.77 -5.59 -5.33
C GLU A 263 19.57 -6.87 -6.17
N PHE A 264 18.84 -6.78 -7.29
CA PHE A 264 18.53 -7.94 -8.15
C PHE A 264 19.10 -7.85 -9.56
N LEU A 265 19.48 -6.65 -10.02
CA LEU A 265 19.89 -6.40 -11.39
C LEU A 265 21.39 -6.09 -11.48
N PRO A 266 22.08 -6.62 -12.49
CA PRO A 266 23.51 -6.33 -12.66
C PRO A 266 23.74 -4.85 -12.95
N ARG A 267 24.93 -4.38 -12.62
CA ARG A 267 25.36 -3.00 -12.87
C ARG A 267 25.10 -2.59 -14.32
N ASP A 268 24.68 -1.34 -14.50
CA ASP A 268 24.32 -0.72 -15.78
C ASP A 268 23.07 -1.27 -16.47
N ALA A 269 22.37 -2.27 -15.91
CA ALA A 269 21.05 -2.65 -16.38
C ALA A 269 20.08 -1.48 -16.22
N VAL A 270 19.29 -1.19 -17.25
CA VAL A 270 18.28 -0.12 -17.17
C VAL A 270 17.20 -0.51 -16.18
N VAL A 271 16.93 0.33 -15.20
CA VAL A 271 15.81 0.15 -14.25
C VAL A 271 14.57 0.86 -14.75
N VAL A 272 14.70 2.12 -15.14
CA VAL A 272 13.59 2.95 -15.58
C VAL A 272 14.10 4.11 -16.45
N SER A 273 13.32 4.52 -17.44
CA SER A 273 13.55 5.77 -18.15
C SER A 273 12.47 6.79 -17.81
N VAL A 274 12.92 8.04 -17.63
CA VAL A 274 12.04 9.18 -17.31
C VAL A 274 12.07 10.15 -18.48
N LYS A 275 10.89 10.62 -18.93
CA LYS A 275 10.75 11.61 -19.98
C LYS A 275 9.82 12.72 -19.50
N GLY A 276 10.32 13.93 -19.48
CA GLY A 276 9.57 15.13 -19.08
C GLY A 276 10.09 16.36 -19.80
N ARG A 277 9.32 17.41 -19.80
CA ARG A 277 9.67 18.74 -20.35
C ARG A 277 10.07 19.73 -19.26
N SER A 278 9.88 19.35 -17.99
CA SER A 278 10.14 20.20 -16.84
C SER A 278 11.63 20.30 -16.56
N GLU A 279 12.10 21.48 -16.14
CA GLU A 279 13.46 21.68 -15.63
C GLU A 279 13.72 20.91 -14.33
N TYR A 280 12.67 20.60 -13.57
CA TYR A 280 12.75 19.83 -12.32
C TYR A 280 12.90 18.33 -12.56
N THR A 281 12.53 17.84 -13.76
CA THR A 281 12.65 16.43 -14.09
C THR A 281 13.14 16.29 -15.54
N LYS A 282 14.46 16.27 -15.69
CA LYS A 282 15.11 16.08 -16.99
C LYS A 282 14.87 14.65 -17.47
N ALA A 283 14.81 14.48 -18.79
CA ALA A 283 14.85 13.15 -19.40
C ALA A 283 16.11 12.41 -18.95
N ALA A 284 15.95 11.24 -18.34
CA ALA A 284 17.04 10.47 -17.77
C ALA A 284 16.80 8.97 -17.94
N LEU A 285 17.90 8.24 -18.05
CA LEU A 285 17.92 6.80 -18.02
C LEU A 285 18.58 6.37 -16.71
N TYR A 286 17.80 5.81 -15.81
CA TYR A 286 18.27 5.32 -14.53
C TYR A 286 18.68 3.86 -14.65
N LYS A 287 19.85 3.55 -14.16
CA LYS A 287 20.48 2.23 -14.26
C LYS A 287 20.77 1.65 -12.89
N SER A 288 20.81 0.35 -12.82
CA SER A 288 21.25 -0.37 -11.63
C SER A 288 22.69 -0.01 -11.25
N THR A 289 22.91 0.17 -9.96
CA THR A 289 24.21 0.36 -9.33
C THR A 289 24.76 -0.95 -8.75
N GLY A 290 24.00 -2.05 -8.82
CA GLY A 290 24.31 -3.35 -8.21
C GLY A 290 25.68 -3.89 -8.65
N THR A 291 26.55 -4.12 -7.66
CA THR A 291 27.89 -4.70 -7.89
C THR A 291 27.93 -6.20 -7.64
N ASP A 292 27.04 -6.69 -6.79
CA ASP A 292 26.89 -8.11 -6.42
C ASP A 292 25.40 -8.42 -6.23
N PRO A 293 24.61 -8.43 -7.32
CA PRO A 293 23.18 -8.60 -7.22
C PRO A 293 22.81 -10.03 -6.78
N GLU A 294 21.75 -10.15 -6.01
CA GLU A 294 21.17 -11.42 -5.60
C GLU A 294 20.80 -12.27 -6.82
N ASP A 295 21.26 -13.49 -6.89
CA ASP A 295 21.03 -14.40 -8.03
C ASP A 295 20.02 -15.52 -7.75
N MET A 296 19.54 -15.61 -6.50
CA MET A 296 18.55 -16.60 -6.08
C MET A 296 17.25 -16.53 -6.89
N PRO A 297 16.49 -17.63 -7.03
CA PRO A 297 15.15 -17.62 -7.63
C PRO A 297 14.25 -16.58 -6.97
N LEU A 298 13.59 -15.75 -7.78
CA LEU A 298 12.81 -14.60 -7.34
C LEU A 298 11.42 -14.63 -7.96
N VAL A 299 10.42 -14.50 -7.10
CA VAL A 299 9.04 -14.19 -7.50
C VAL A 299 8.62 -12.88 -6.84
N VAL A 300 8.02 -11.99 -7.62
CA VAL A 300 7.46 -10.72 -7.15
C VAL A 300 5.94 -10.80 -7.15
N LEU A 301 5.32 -10.57 -6.00
CA LEU A 301 3.86 -10.49 -5.86
C LEU A 301 3.39 -9.05 -6.10
N ILE A 302 2.37 -8.89 -6.93
CA ILE A 302 1.71 -7.62 -7.19
C ILE A 302 0.18 -7.76 -7.14
N ASN A 303 -0.52 -6.64 -6.90
CA ASN A 303 -1.96 -6.57 -7.03
C ASN A 303 -2.40 -5.20 -7.58
N ARG A 304 -3.71 -4.99 -7.73
CA ARG A 304 -4.30 -3.74 -8.25
C ARG A 304 -3.89 -2.46 -7.49
N ASN A 305 -3.42 -2.59 -6.25
CA ASN A 305 -2.97 -1.47 -5.41
C ASN A 305 -1.43 -1.29 -5.45
N THR A 306 -0.70 -2.16 -6.16
CA THR A 306 0.73 -1.99 -6.43
C THR A 306 0.91 -0.85 -7.43
N ALA A 307 1.57 0.25 -7.04
CA ALA A 307 1.62 1.46 -7.87
C ALA A 307 3.02 2.13 -7.91
N SER A 308 3.28 2.93 -8.96
CA SER A 308 4.41 3.88 -9.04
C SER A 308 5.79 3.21 -8.88
N ALA A 309 6.55 3.54 -7.83
CA ALA A 309 7.87 2.96 -7.52
C ALA A 309 7.85 1.43 -7.48
N SER A 310 6.77 0.83 -6.95
CA SER A 310 6.58 -0.62 -6.95
C SER A 310 6.47 -1.19 -8.37
N GLU A 311 5.82 -0.46 -9.27
CA GLU A 311 5.71 -0.85 -10.68
C GLU A 311 7.05 -0.70 -11.42
N ILE A 312 7.91 0.22 -10.98
CA ILE A 312 9.29 0.35 -11.49
C ILE A 312 10.07 -0.93 -11.16
N VAL A 313 10.06 -1.37 -9.90
CA VAL A 313 10.76 -2.59 -9.46
C VAL A 313 10.19 -3.83 -10.16
N ALA A 314 8.89 -4.03 -10.10
CA ALA A 314 8.23 -5.19 -10.74
C ALA A 314 8.47 -5.21 -12.26
N GLY A 315 8.36 -4.05 -12.92
CA GLY A 315 8.58 -3.90 -14.36
C GLY A 315 10.03 -4.13 -14.76
N ALA A 316 10.99 -3.67 -13.98
CA ALA A 316 12.40 -3.90 -14.23
C ALA A 316 12.75 -5.40 -14.10
N ILE A 317 12.31 -6.06 -13.03
CA ILE A 317 12.51 -7.50 -12.83
C ILE A 317 11.86 -8.30 -13.95
N GLN A 318 10.63 -7.95 -14.36
CA GLN A 318 9.90 -8.61 -15.43
C GLN A 318 10.56 -8.43 -16.79
N ASP A 319 10.90 -7.20 -17.16
CA ASP A 319 11.50 -6.88 -18.45
C ASP A 319 12.87 -7.57 -18.63
N HIS A 320 13.70 -7.58 -17.60
CA HIS A 320 14.97 -8.28 -17.63
C HIS A 320 14.85 -9.81 -17.50
N GLY A 321 13.67 -10.33 -17.20
CA GLY A 321 13.49 -11.77 -16.95
C GLY A 321 14.27 -12.26 -15.73
N ARG A 322 14.56 -11.36 -14.75
CA ARG A 322 15.29 -11.69 -13.53
C ARG A 322 14.47 -12.58 -12.59
N GLY A 323 13.15 -12.46 -12.63
CA GLY A 323 12.19 -13.21 -11.84
C GLY A 323 10.82 -13.25 -12.52
N LEU A 324 9.89 -13.93 -11.90
CA LEU A 324 8.48 -13.96 -12.32
C LEU A 324 7.65 -12.98 -11.50
N VAL A 325 6.70 -12.34 -12.16
CA VAL A 325 5.71 -11.48 -11.51
C VAL A 325 4.38 -12.25 -11.41
N VAL A 326 3.82 -12.37 -10.22
CA VAL A 326 2.63 -13.17 -9.90
C VAL A 326 1.58 -12.31 -9.22
N GLY A 327 0.31 -12.54 -9.48
CA GLY A 327 -0.80 -11.87 -8.82
C GLY A 327 -1.83 -11.26 -9.75
N GLU A 328 -2.19 -10.00 -9.54
CA GLU A 328 -3.14 -9.24 -10.35
C GLU A 328 -2.42 -8.11 -11.10
N THR A 329 -3.01 -7.60 -12.19
CA THR A 329 -2.49 -6.41 -12.88
C THR A 329 -2.37 -5.24 -11.90
N SER A 330 -1.22 -4.55 -11.91
CA SER A 330 -0.93 -3.44 -11.02
C SER A 330 -1.76 -2.19 -11.34
N PHE A 331 -1.61 -1.14 -10.54
CA PHE A 331 -2.43 0.07 -10.62
C PHE A 331 -2.28 0.82 -11.95
N GLY A 332 -1.08 0.97 -12.48
CA GLY A 332 -0.82 1.74 -13.71
C GLY A 332 -0.57 3.23 -13.46
N LYS A 333 0.29 3.58 -12.50
CA LYS A 333 0.74 4.95 -12.25
C LYS A 333 2.12 5.16 -12.86
N GLY A 334 2.17 5.70 -14.09
CA GLY A 334 3.39 6.00 -14.84
C GLY A 334 3.81 7.48 -14.79
N LEU A 335 3.34 8.26 -13.81
CA LEU A 335 3.58 9.69 -13.66
C LEU A 335 4.62 9.96 -12.56
N VAL A 336 5.58 10.84 -12.86
CA VAL A 336 6.57 11.34 -11.91
C VAL A 336 6.07 12.64 -11.31
N GLN A 337 5.91 12.67 -9.99
CA GLN A 337 5.53 13.87 -9.26
C GLN A 337 6.76 14.51 -8.62
N HIS A 338 6.84 15.84 -8.72
CA HIS A 338 7.75 16.65 -7.93
C HIS A 338 6.99 17.35 -6.81
N VAL A 339 7.60 17.39 -5.63
CA VAL A 339 7.01 18.03 -4.43
C VAL A 339 7.52 19.46 -4.35
N PHE A 340 6.63 20.42 -4.40
CA PHE A 340 6.94 21.83 -4.21
C PHE A 340 6.47 22.27 -2.83
N THR A 341 7.37 22.88 -2.07
CA THR A 341 6.98 23.56 -0.82
C THR A 341 6.46 24.95 -1.17
N LEU A 342 5.27 25.27 -0.68
CA LEU A 342 4.64 26.55 -0.82
C LEU A 342 4.82 27.38 0.46
N PRO A 343 4.60 28.72 0.41
CA PRO A 343 4.52 29.54 1.62
C PRO A 343 3.53 28.96 2.63
N PHE A 344 3.71 29.28 3.90
CA PHE A 344 2.86 28.85 5.01
C PHE A 344 2.88 27.33 5.31
N ASN A 345 3.98 26.65 4.94
CA ASN A 345 4.16 25.21 5.14
C ASN A 345 3.11 24.32 4.46
N THR A 346 2.49 24.82 3.41
CA THR A 346 1.66 24.02 2.50
C THR A 346 2.53 23.39 1.40
N GLY A 347 2.00 22.47 0.65
CA GLY A 347 2.73 21.77 -0.41
C GLY A 347 1.89 21.50 -1.65
N LEU A 348 2.59 21.19 -2.72
CA LEU A 348 2.02 20.84 -4.00
C LEU A 348 2.80 19.67 -4.59
N THR A 349 2.13 18.58 -4.95
CA THR A 349 2.69 17.61 -5.88
C THR A 349 2.21 17.94 -7.29
N LEU A 350 3.14 17.97 -8.24
CA LEU A 350 2.84 18.25 -9.64
C LEU A 350 3.50 17.20 -10.52
N THR A 351 2.76 16.66 -11.46
CA THR A 351 3.29 15.78 -12.49
C THR A 351 4.23 16.54 -13.41
N THR A 352 5.51 16.14 -13.42
CA THR A 352 6.57 16.80 -14.18
C THR A 352 7.13 15.93 -15.30
N ALA A 353 6.90 14.60 -15.24
CA ALA A 353 7.40 13.65 -16.22
C ALA A 353 6.58 12.35 -16.22
N ARG A 354 6.91 11.47 -17.16
CA ARG A 354 6.43 10.08 -17.23
C ARG A 354 7.61 9.12 -17.15
N TYR A 355 7.40 7.96 -16.54
CA TYR A 355 8.39 6.90 -16.55
C TYR A 355 7.94 5.70 -17.40
N TYR A 356 8.94 4.99 -17.89
CA TYR A 356 8.81 3.85 -18.80
C TYR A 356 9.70 2.72 -18.30
N THR A 357 9.26 1.50 -18.43
CA THR A 357 10.05 0.31 -18.10
C THR A 357 11.32 0.21 -18.96
N PRO A 358 12.27 -0.69 -18.64
CA PRO A 358 13.49 -0.86 -19.44
C PRO A 358 13.28 -1.01 -20.95
N TYR A 359 12.24 -1.71 -21.36
CA TYR A 359 11.89 -1.88 -22.78
C TYR A 359 10.96 -0.79 -23.33
N GLY A 360 10.70 0.28 -22.58
CA GLY A 360 9.99 1.46 -23.05
C GLY A 360 8.46 1.39 -22.93
N ARG A 361 7.91 0.42 -22.19
CA ARG A 361 6.47 0.35 -21.90
C ARG A 361 6.04 1.53 -21.04
N SER A 362 5.00 2.28 -21.46
CA SER A 362 4.30 3.21 -20.59
C SER A 362 3.34 2.43 -19.71
N LEU A 363 3.41 2.64 -18.40
CA LEU A 363 2.53 1.99 -17.43
C LEU A 363 1.27 2.78 -17.16
N GLN A 364 1.25 4.07 -17.55
CA GLN A 364 0.17 4.98 -17.20
C GLN A 364 -1.16 4.50 -17.77
N ARG A 365 -2.13 4.28 -16.88
CA ARG A 365 -3.53 4.03 -17.27
C ARG A 365 -4.17 5.30 -17.85
N ASP A 366 -5.18 5.11 -18.69
CA ASP A 366 -5.91 6.21 -19.29
C ASP A 366 -6.72 6.99 -18.23
N TYR A 367 -6.64 8.32 -18.29
CA TYR A 367 -7.43 9.26 -17.48
C TYR A 367 -8.13 10.32 -18.35
N SER A 368 -8.22 10.07 -19.64
CA SER A 368 -8.82 11.01 -20.62
C SER A 368 -10.32 11.25 -20.39
N SER A 369 -11.01 10.34 -19.66
CA SER A 369 -12.42 10.52 -19.29
C SER A 369 -12.66 11.72 -18.36
N GLY A 370 -11.63 12.18 -17.65
CA GLY A 370 -11.72 13.23 -16.63
C GLY A 370 -12.51 12.82 -15.37
N SER A 371 -12.97 11.58 -15.29
CA SER A 371 -13.68 11.02 -14.16
C SER A 371 -12.71 10.37 -13.18
N LEU A 372 -12.60 10.92 -11.97
CA LEU A 372 -11.79 10.30 -10.89
C LEU A 372 -12.36 8.94 -10.48
N TYR A 373 -13.70 8.82 -10.46
CA TYR A 373 -14.33 7.54 -10.14
C TYR A 373 -13.92 6.46 -11.16
N ASP A 374 -14.00 6.76 -12.45
CA ASP A 374 -13.57 5.84 -13.50
C ASP A 374 -12.09 5.51 -13.39
N TYR A 375 -11.26 6.49 -13.06
CA TYR A 375 -9.82 6.32 -12.93
C TYR A 375 -9.45 5.38 -11.78
N TYR A 376 -10.10 5.51 -10.62
CA TYR A 376 -9.75 4.72 -9.43
C TYR A 376 -10.53 3.40 -9.30
N PHE A 377 -11.78 3.31 -9.79
CA PHE A 377 -12.70 2.23 -9.44
C PHE A 377 -13.28 1.44 -10.61
N ARG A 378 -13.31 1.96 -11.85
CA ARG A 378 -14.01 1.33 -12.99
C ARG A 378 -13.41 0.02 -13.50
N HIS A 379 -12.28 -0.43 -12.97
CA HIS A 379 -11.67 -1.70 -13.37
C HIS A 379 -12.48 -2.93 -12.95
N ASP A 380 -13.32 -2.78 -11.94
CA ASP A 380 -14.09 -3.91 -11.40
C ASP A 380 -15.30 -4.28 -12.26
N GLU A 381 -15.80 -3.37 -13.11
CA GLU A 381 -17.00 -3.64 -13.93
C GLU A 381 -16.69 -4.35 -15.26
N THR A 382 -15.53 -4.14 -15.85
CA THR A 382 -15.15 -4.82 -17.09
C THR A 382 -14.68 -6.26 -16.87
N ASP A 383 -14.15 -6.60 -15.70
CA ASP A 383 -13.80 -7.98 -15.34
C ASP A 383 -15.04 -8.84 -15.03
N ASN A 384 -16.17 -8.24 -14.60
CA ASN A 384 -17.39 -8.95 -14.26
C ASN A 384 -18.33 -9.23 -15.46
N GLN A 385 -18.13 -8.58 -16.62
CA GLN A 385 -19.02 -8.75 -17.78
C GLN A 385 -18.51 -9.75 -18.82
N GLN A 386 -17.27 -10.22 -18.73
CA GLN A 386 -16.83 -11.37 -19.52
C GLN A 386 -17.13 -12.65 -18.73
N THR A 387 -18.31 -13.18 -18.88
CA THR A 387 -18.63 -14.58 -18.58
C THR A 387 -17.71 -15.44 -19.43
N ILE A 388 -16.55 -15.84 -18.87
CA ILE A 388 -15.66 -16.82 -19.48
C ILE A 388 -16.45 -18.13 -19.52
N GLN A 389 -16.82 -18.57 -20.70
CA GLN A 389 -17.44 -19.90 -20.87
C GLN A 389 -16.42 -20.97 -20.42
N PRO A 390 -16.85 -21.99 -19.67
CA PRO A 390 -15.95 -23.06 -19.25
C PRO A 390 -15.28 -23.69 -20.45
N GLY A 391 -13.93 -23.62 -20.52
CA GLY A 391 -13.13 -24.20 -21.59
C GLY A 391 -12.46 -23.21 -22.54
N GLN A 392 -12.66 -21.89 -22.38
CA GLN A 392 -11.87 -20.93 -23.12
C GLN A 392 -10.60 -20.50 -22.30
N PRO A 393 -9.43 -20.45 -22.95
CA PRO A 393 -8.21 -19.96 -22.29
C PRO A 393 -8.39 -18.51 -21.85
N SER A 394 -7.86 -18.16 -20.68
CA SER A 394 -7.92 -16.78 -20.17
C SER A 394 -7.11 -15.82 -21.07
N PRO A 395 -7.44 -14.53 -21.13
CA PRO A 395 -6.64 -13.54 -21.85
C PRO A 395 -5.16 -13.50 -21.44
N ALA A 396 -4.84 -13.86 -20.19
CA ALA A 396 -3.47 -14.02 -19.71
C ALA A 396 -2.75 -15.20 -20.35
N GLU A 397 -3.46 -16.30 -20.66
CA GLU A 397 -2.90 -17.47 -21.36
C GLU A 397 -2.68 -17.22 -22.84
N THR A 398 -3.46 -16.33 -23.46
CA THR A 398 -3.36 -16.00 -24.89
C THR A 398 -2.45 -14.82 -25.20
N GLY A 399 -1.99 -14.06 -24.17
CA GLY A 399 -1.21 -12.85 -24.37
C GLY A 399 -1.97 -11.73 -25.13
N VAL A 400 -3.30 -11.80 -25.18
CA VAL A 400 -4.13 -10.81 -25.89
C VAL A 400 -4.22 -9.52 -25.05
N PRO A 401 -3.90 -8.35 -25.64
CA PRO A 401 -4.00 -7.08 -24.92
C PRO A 401 -5.44 -6.74 -24.54
N ARG A 402 -5.63 -6.18 -23.35
CA ARG A 402 -6.93 -5.62 -22.91
C ARG A 402 -7.42 -4.45 -23.81
N SER A 403 -6.50 -3.83 -24.55
CA SER A 403 -6.79 -2.84 -25.58
C SER A 403 -6.22 -3.30 -26.90
N THR A 404 -7.02 -3.38 -27.95
CA THR A 404 -6.61 -3.73 -29.32
C THR A 404 -5.54 -2.79 -29.91
N ASN A 405 -5.27 -1.65 -29.27
CA ASN A 405 -4.31 -0.64 -29.70
C ASN A 405 -3.09 -0.49 -28.81
N ALA A 406 -2.92 -1.32 -27.76
CA ALA A 406 -1.76 -1.24 -26.88
C ALA A 406 -0.47 -1.63 -27.61
N PRO A 407 0.62 -0.84 -27.53
CA PRO A 407 1.88 -1.18 -28.20
C PRO A 407 2.51 -2.41 -27.55
N ALA A 408 2.96 -3.35 -28.40
CA ALA A 408 3.65 -4.55 -27.99
C ALA A 408 5.17 -4.31 -27.90
N PHE A 409 5.78 -4.78 -26.82
CA PHE A 409 7.21 -4.69 -26.55
C PHE A 409 7.79 -6.08 -26.39
N ARG A 410 8.87 -6.37 -27.11
CA ARG A 410 9.52 -7.68 -27.07
C ARG A 410 10.84 -7.58 -26.31
N THR A 411 11.00 -8.43 -25.30
CA THR A 411 12.23 -8.53 -24.50
C THR A 411 13.32 -9.32 -25.25
N ALA A 412 14.56 -9.23 -24.78
CA ALA A 412 15.67 -10.02 -25.30
C ALA A 412 15.42 -11.53 -25.21
N ALA A 413 14.69 -12.00 -24.19
CA ALA A 413 14.28 -13.40 -24.02
C ALA A 413 13.09 -13.80 -24.93
N GLY A 414 12.63 -12.90 -25.82
CA GLY A 414 11.54 -13.15 -26.74
C GLY A 414 10.14 -13.02 -26.13
N ARG A 415 10.00 -12.65 -24.87
CA ARG A 415 8.72 -12.41 -24.19
C ARG A 415 8.08 -11.13 -24.73
N VAL A 416 6.76 -11.12 -24.82
CA VAL A 416 5.99 -9.97 -25.32
C VAL A 416 5.14 -9.40 -24.19
N PHE A 417 5.26 -8.10 -23.99
CA PHE A 417 4.47 -7.35 -23.01
C PHE A 417 3.77 -6.17 -23.69
N TYR A 418 2.75 -5.65 -23.04
CA TYR A 418 1.96 -4.54 -23.56
C TYR A 418 2.03 -3.34 -22.58
N GLY A 419 1.94 -2.14 -23.11
CA GLY A 419 1.89 -0.91 -22.33
C GLY A 419 0.47 -0.42 -22.09
N GLY A 420 0.28 0.52 -21.16
CA GLY A 420 -0.98 1.20 -20.91
C GLY A 420 -1.94 0.43 -19.99
N GLY A 421 -1.75 0.56 -18.67
CA GLY A 421 -2.64 -0.05 -17.69
C GLY A 421 -1.95 -0.86 -16.59
N GLY A 422 -0.70 -0.53 -16.28
CA GLY A 422 0.08 -1.19 -15.23
C GLY A 422 0.94 -2.36 -15.72
N ILE A 423 1.49 -3.11 -14.77
CA ILE A 423 2.23 -4.34 -14.99
C ILE A 423 1.24 -5.51 -14.98
N THR A 424 1.07 -6.17 -16.10
CA THR A 424 0.36 -7.44 -16.16
C THR A 424 1.27 -8.55 -15.64
N PRO A 425 0.85 -9.36 -14.66
CA PRO A 425 1.68 -10.41 -14.11
C PRO A 425 1.99 -11.49 -15.17
N ASP A 426 3.10 -12.18 -14.99
CA ASP A 426 3.44 -13.37 -15.80
C ASP A 426 2.51 -14.55 -15.51
N ILE A 427 2.03 -14.59 -14.27
CA ILE A 427 1.13 -15.62 -13.76
C ILE A 427 0.02 -14.95 -12.97
N GLU A 428 -1.19 -15.03 -13.48
CA GLU A 428 -2.35 -14.54 -12.76
C GLU A 428 -2.64 -15.42 -11.54
N ALA A 429 -2.85 -14.77 -10.39
CA ALA A 429 -3.25 -15.42 -9.16
C ALA A 429 -4.26 -14.54 -8.44
N ARG A 430 -5.44 -15.09 -8.17
CA ARG A 430 -6.52 -14.35 -7.51
C ARG A 430 -6.35 -14.35 -6.00
N PRO A 431 -6.65 -13.23 -5.32
CA PRO A 431 -6.65 -13.18 -3.87
C PRO A 431 -7.79 -14.01 -3.27
N LEU A 432 -7.77 -14.20 -1.97
CA LEU A 432 -8.92 -14.71 -1.23
C LEU A 432 -10.13 -13.81 -1.50
N THR A 433 -11.23 -14.42 -1.95
CA THR A 433 -12.45 -13.68 -2.27
C THR A 433 -13.05 -13.05 -1.02
N ALA A 434 -13.24 -11.73 -1.05
CA ALA A 434 -14.02 -11.03 -0.04
C ALA A 434 -15.52 -11.28 -0.29
N THR A 435 -16.21 -11.88 0.69
CA THR A 435 -17.66 -12.07 0.64
C THR A 435 -18.32 -11.40 1.84
N PRO A 436 -19.61 -11.04 1.76
CA PRO A 436 -20.33 -10.49 2.92
C PRO A 436 -20.33 -11.44 4.14
N VAL A 437 -20.28 -12.75 3.92
CA VAL A 437 -20.18 -13.74 5.01
C VAL A 437 -18.81 -13.68 5.66
N ARG A 438 -17.73 -13.65 4.87
CA ARG A 438 -16.35 -13.53 5.37
C ARG A 438 -16.13 -12.22 6.12
N ALA A 439 -16.70 -11.10 5.64
CA ALA A 439 -16.64 -9.83 6.35
C ALA A 439 -17.28 -9.93 7.76
N ARG A 440 -18.45 -10.56 7.87
CA ARG A 440 -19.11 -10.81 9.17
C ARG A 440 -18.31 -11.78 10.06
N ILE A 441 -17.68 -12.79 9.48
CA ILE A 441 -16.78 -13.69 10.21
C ILE A 441 -15.60 -12.91 10.77
N ASN A 442 -14.97 -12.01 9.98
CA ASN A 442 -13.85 -11.18 10.44
C ASN A 442 -14.23 -10.33 11.65
N GLU A 443 -15.38 -9.64 11.54
CA GLU A 443 -15.87 -8.78 12.62
C GLU A 443 -16.22 -9.61 13.88
N ALA A 444 -16.92 -10.73 13.72
CA ALA A 444 -17.23 -11.62 14.82
C ALA A 444 -15.97 -12.26 15.46
N ALA A 445 -14.97 -12.62 14.64
CA ALA A 445 -13.71 -13.20 15.11
C ALA A 445 -12.93 -12.20 15.96
N PHE A 446 -12.88 -10.92 15.57
CA PHE A 446 -12.28 -9.86 16.37
C PHE A 446 -12.91 -9.76 17.77
N TYR A 447 -14.22 -9.61 17.86
CA TYR A 447 -14.92 -9.50 19.16
C TYR A 447 -14.81 -10.76 20.00
N PHE A 448 -14.92 -11.94 19.38
CA PHE A 448 -14.72 -13.20 20.06
C PHE A 448 -13.30 -13.32 20.64
N THR A 449 -12.29 -13.01 19.82
CA THR A 449 -10.89 -13.08 20.25
C THR A 449 -10.58 -12.07 21.36
N ARG A 450 -11.20 -10.91 21.33
CA ARG A 450 -11.11 -9.93 22.41
C ARG A 450 -11.59 -10.49 23.74
N GLU A 451 -12.75 -11.18 23.77
CA GLU A 451 -13.27 -11.86 24.97
C GLU A 451 -12.39 -13.05 25.37
N LEU A 452 -11.93 -13.85 24.39
CA LEU A 452 -11.08 -15.00 24.60
C LEU A 452 -9.73 -14.59 25.23
N ALA A 453 -9.05 -13.60 24.63
CA ALA A 453 -7.79 -13.06 25.12
C ALA A 453 -7.93 -12.34 26.47
N GLY A 454 -9.12 -11.76 26.74
CA GLY A 454 -9.45 -11.19 28.05
C GLY A 454 -9.69 -12.23 29.15
N GLY A 455 -9.86 -13.51 28.79
CA GLY A 455 -10.13 -14.60 29.74
C GLY A 455 -11.59 -14.68 30.17
N SER A 456 -12.52 -14.10 29.41
CA SER A 456 -13.97 -14.10 29.73
C SER A 456 -14.69 -15.36 29.24
N MET A 457 -14.00 -16.28 28.55
CA MET A 457 -14.60 -17.47 27.95
C MET A 457 -14.45 -18.68 28.87
N PRO A 458 -15.56 -19.19 29.47
CA PRO A 458 -15.49 -20.35 30.39
C PRO A 458 -14.92 -21.59 29.71
N GLY A 459 -13.93 -22.20 30.37
CA GLY A 459 -13.25 -23.40 29.90
C GLY A 459 -12.25 -23.17 28.78
N LEU A 460 -11.93 -21.92 28.46
CA LEU A 460 -10.87 -21.50 27.52
C LEU A 460 -9.90 -20.53 28.19
N GLU A 461 -9.72 -20.63 29.50
CA GLU A 461 -8.88 -19.76 30.32
C GLU A 461 -7.39 -19.79 29.88
N SER A 462 -6.96 -20.89 29.26
CA SER A 462 -5.60 -21.02 28.69
C SER A 462 -5.30 -20.10 27.50
N TYR A 463 -6.34 -19.49 26.90
CA TYR A 463 -6.21 -18.51 25.83
C TYR A 463 -6.08 -17.07 26.33
N ARG A 464 -6.11 -16.86 27.66
CA ARG A 464 -5.94 -15.53 28.25
C ARG A 464 -4.53 -15.00 27.96
N ILE A 465 -4.48 -13.75 27.45
CA ILE A 465 -3.27 -13.03 27.10
C ILE A 465 -3.10 -11.84 28.04
N GLU A 466 -2.07 -11.87 28.89
CA GLU A 466 -1.80 -10.79 29.84
C GLU A 466 -0.93 -9.69 29.22
N LYS A 467 -0.04 -10.05 28.30
CA LYS A 467 0.80 -9.13 27.54
C LYS A 467 1.16 -9.73 26.18
N THR A 468 1.42 -8.89 25.19
CA THR A 468 1.94 -9.32 23.89
C THR A 468 3.40 -9.77 24.03
N LEU A 469 3.75 -10.89 23.42
CA LEU A 469 5.06 -11.55 23.47
C LEU A 469 5.84 -11.23 22.19
N PHE A 470 6.51 -10.09 22.15
CA PHE A 470 7.26 -9.65 20.96
C PHE A 470 8.61 -10.37 20.77
N ASP A 471 9.10 -11.05 21.79
CA ASP A 471 10.46 -11.61 21.81
C ASP A 471 10.50 -13.09 21.39
N ARG A 472 9.39 -13.63 20.90
CA ARG A 472 9.26 -15.05 20.60
C ARG A 472 8.31 -15.30 19.42
N ASP A 473 8.77 -16.10 18.47
CA ASP A 473 7.93 -16.59 17.38
C ASP A 473 6.83 -17.53 17.89
N PRO A 474 5.62 -17.48 17.29
CA PRO A 474 4.55 -18.41 17.61
C PRO A 474 4.92 -19.83 17.16
N ARG A 475 4.59 -20.82 17.99
CA ARG A 475 4.68 -22.23 17.65
C ARG A 475 3.33 -22.72 17.12
N SER A 476 3.32 -23.80 16.38
CA SER A 476 2.08 -24.44 15.90
C SER A 476 1.16 -24.83 17.06
N SER A 477 1.73 -25.20 18.22
CA SER A 477 1.00 -25.56 19.44
C SER A 477 0.45 -24.37 20.24
N ASP A 478 0.88 -23.13 19.95
CA ASP A 478 0.40 -21.96 20.69
C ASP A 478 -1.03 -21.61 20.23
N PHE A 479 -1.97 -21.56 21.15
CA PHE A 479 -3.37 -21.18 20.91
C PHE A 479 -4.06 -21.92 19.75
N PRO A 480 -4.10 -23.27 19.71
CA PRO A 480 -4.68 -24.02 18.58
C PRO A 480 -6.18 -23.77 18.45
N ILE A 481 -6.69 -23.65 17.24
CA ILE A 481 -8.13 -23.50 16.98
C ILE A 481 -8.79 -24.88 16.99
N THR A 482 -9.09 -25.36 18.20
CA THR A 482 -9.75 -26.65 18.42
C THR A 482 -11.27 -26.57 18.14
N ASP A 483 -11.94 -27.73 18.01
CA ASP A 483 -13.41 -27.79 17.87
C ASP A 483 -14.13 -27.12 19.04
N ARG A 484 -13.53 -27.15 20.24
CA ARG A 484 -14.06 -26.43 21.41
C ARG A 484 -14.02 -24.91 21.21
N VAL A 485 -12.96 -24.37 20.62
CA VAL A 485 -12.88 -22.94 20.28
C VAL A 485 -13.90 -22.57 19.22
N VAL A 486 -14.08 -23.40 18.19
CA VAL A 486 -15.07 -23.21 17.15
C VAL A 486 -16.50 -23.22 17.71
N GLU A 487 -16.81 -24.18 18.60
CA GLU A 487 -18.14 -24.22 19.23
C GLU A 487 -18.38 -23.04 20.18
N ALA A 488 -17.36 -22.60 20.88
CA ALA A 488 -17.42 -21.37 21.68
C ALA A 488 -17.66 -20.14 20.79
N PHE A 489 -17.04 -20.09 19.61
CA PHE A 489 -17.27 -19.02 18.61
C PHE A 489 -18.71 -19.05 18.09
N ARG A 490 -19.24 -20.22 17.70
CA ARG A 490 -20.67 -20.34 17.30
C ARG A 490 -21.59 -19.87 18.43
N SER A 491 -21.33 -20.31 19.66
CA SER A 491 -22.12 -19.91 20.83
C SER A 491 -22.05 -18.41 21.10
N PHE A 492 -20.89 -17.79 20.86
CA PHE A 492 -20.71 -16.34 20.95
C PHE A 492 -21.55 -15.61 19.90
N VAL A 493 -21.51 -16.05 18.65
CA VAL A 493 -22.28 -15.46 17.55
C VAL A 493 -23.78 -15.60 17.79
N ARG A 494 -24.27 -16.76 18.25
CA ARG A 494 -25.70 -16.99 18.57
C ARG A 494 -26.25 -16.06 19.63
N LYS A 495 -25.43 -15.56 20.56
CA LYS A 495 -25.84 -14.64 21.63
C LYS A 495 -26.15 -13.23 21.13
N ASP A 496 -25.67 -12.87 19.97
CA ASP A 496 -25.80 -11.52 19.42
C ASP A 496 -26.33 -11.57 17.98
N SER A 497 -27.64 -11.48 17.82
CA SER A 497 -28.32 -11.51 16.52
C SER A 497 -27.97 -10.32 15.61
N SER A 498 -27.46 -9.22 16.18
CA SER A 498 -27.03 -8.04 15.39
C SER A 498 -25.86 -8.34 14.45
N ARG A 499 -25.11 -9.42 14.70
CA ARG A 499 -23.99 -9.86 13.85
C ARG A 499 -24.45 -10.45 12.51
N HIS A 500 -25.74 -10.79 12.36
CA HIS A 500 -26.32 -11.33 11.13
C HIS A 500 -25.51 -12.52 10.55
N LEU A 501 -24.95 -13.37 11.41
CA LEU A 501 -24.15 -14.54 11.07
C LEU A 501 -24.76 -15.79 11.71
N THR A 502 -25.01 -16.82 10.89
CA THR A 502 -25.63 -18.08 11.34
C THR A 502 -24.61 -19.23 11.39
N ASP A 503 -24.90 -20.29 12.16
CA ASP A 503 -24.07 -21.49 12.21
C ASP A 503 -23.86 -22.09 10.81
N ALA A 504 -24.90 -22.16 9.98
CA ALA A 504 -24.79 -22.67 8.61
C ALA A 504 -23.82 -21.84 7.74
N GLN A 505 -23.78 -20.53 7.95
CA GLN A 505 -22.80 -19.65 7.26
C GLN A 505 -21.40 -19.86 7.78
N ILE A 506 -21.21 -20.05 9.09
CA ILE A 506 -19.92 -20.41 9.67
C ILE A 506 -19.45 -21.76 9.13
N ASP A 507 -20.35 -22.76 9.06
CA ASP A 507 -20.01 -24.09 8.57
C ASP A 507 -19.63 -24.09 7.08
N SER A 508 -20.31 -23.27 6.27
CA SER A 508 -19.96 -23.12 4.84
C SER A 508 -18.60 -22.48 4.61
N GLU A 509 -18.07 -21.72 5.59
CA GLU A 509 -16.77 -21.05 5.54
C GLU A 509 -15.86 -21.48 6.73
N LEU A 510 -16.00 -22.73 7.20
CA LEU A 510 -15.38 -23.20 8.44
C LEU A 510 -13.86 -23.02 8.46
N GLU A 511 -13.19 -23.40 7.38
CA GLU A 511 -11.71 -23.27 7.30
C GLU A 511 -11.27 -21.79 7.29
N TYR A 512 -12.05 -20.94 6.64
CA TYR A 512 -11.81 -19.50 6.70
C TYR A 512 -12.04 -18.93 8.12
N ALA A 513 -13.09 -19.38 8.80
CA ALA A 513 -13.36 -18.97 10.18
C ALA A 513 -12.23 -19.41 11.13
N LYS A 514 -11.75 -20.64 10.99
CA LYS A 514 -10.60 -21.14 11.76
C LYS A 514 -9.34 -20.31 11.49
N LEU A 515 -9.07 -20.02 10.22
CA LEU A 515 -7.94 -19.16 9.82
C LEU A 515 -8.04 -17.78 10.47
N ARG A 516 -9.22 -17.13 10.40
CA ARG A 516 -9.40 -15.79 11.01
C ARG A 516 -9.26 -15.81 12.51
N LEU A 517 -9.82 -16.79 13.20
CA LEU A 517 -9.62 -16.96 14.64
C LEU A 517 -8.15 -17.16 14.99
N ARG A 518 -7.42 -17.93 14.18
CA ARG A 518 -5.97 -18.13 14.36
C ARG A 518 -5.20 -16.83 14.16
N VAL A 519 -5.49 -16.08 13.10
CA VAL A 519 -4.88 -14.77 12.83
C VAL A 519 -5.12 -13.81 14.00
N GLU A 520 -6.36 -13.67 14.46
CA GLU A 520 -6.70 -12.74 15.53
C GLU A 520 -6.00 -13.08 16.86
N ILE A 521 -6.03 -14.37 17.26
CA ILE A 521 -5.41 -14.76 18.54
C ILE A 521 -3.88 -14.64 18.50
N ILE A 522 -3.25 -14.95 17.37
CA ILE A 522 -1.82 -14.78 17.19
C ILE A 522 -1.46 -13.28 17.16
N THR A 523 -2.27 -12.44 16.49
CA THR A 523 -2.11 -10.99 16.55
C THR A 523 -2.16 -10.46 17.98
N ALA A 524 -3.12 -10.92 18.77
CA ALA A 524 -3.25 -10.53 20.18
C ALA A 524 -2.06 -10.97 21.02
N ALA A 525 -1.56 -12.19 20.78
CA ALA A 525 -0.51 -12.80 21.60
C ALA A 525 0.91 -12.38 21.22
N PHE A 526 1.18 -12.17 19.92
CA PHE A 526 2.55 -11.99 19.39
C PHE A 526 2.72 -10.70 18.54
N GLY A 527 1.64 -10.02 18.20
CA GLY A 527 1.66 -8.81 17.38
C GLY A 527 1.16 -9.02 15.94
N ALA A 528 1.04 -7.90 15.21
CA ALA A 528 0.44 -7.89 13.88
C ALA A 528 1.25 -8.69 12.86
N ASP A 529 2.57 -8.64 12.93
CA ASP A 529 3.46 -9.28 11.95
C ASP A 529 3.30 -10.80 11.98
N GLU A 530 3.18 -11.38 13.18
CA GLU A 530 2.95 -12.81 13.35
C GLU A 530 1.53 -13.24 12.94
N GLY A 531 0.52 -12.40 13.21
CA GLY A 531 -0.82 -12.61 12.69
C GLY A 531 -0.85 -12.59 11.16
N GLN A 532 -0.14 -11.67 10.54
CA GLN A 532 0.00 -11.58 9.09
C GLN A 532 0.73 -12.79 8.50
N ARG A 533 1.78 -13.29 9.16
CA ARG A 533 2.47 -14.51 8.76
C ARG A 533 1.52 -15.71 8.66
N VAL A 534 0.67 -15.92 9.68
CA VAL A 534 -0.37 -16.97 9.65
C VAL A 534 -1.30 -16.83 8.46
N LEU A 535 -1.70 -15.59 8.12
CA LEU A 535 -2.54 -15.34 6.95
C LEU A 535 -1.82 -15.70 5.65
N LEU A 536 -0.55 -15.30 5.51
CA LEU A 536 0.27 -15.51 4.31
C LEU A 536 0.58 -16.97 4.03
N GLU A 537 0.73 -17.80 5.06
CA GLU A 537 0.91 -19.26 4.94
C GLU A 537 -0.28 -19.95 4.25
N SER A 538 -1.46 -19.33 4.27
CA SER A 538 -2.69 -19.83 3.62
C SER A 538 -3.16 -18.97 2.45
N ASP A 539 -2.41 -17.92 2.08
CA ASP A 539 -2.79 -17.00 1.01
C ASP A 539 -2.57 -17.63 -0.38
N PRO A 540 -3.61 -17.74 -1.24
CA PRO A 540 -3.51 -18.38 -2.54
C PRO A 540 -2.45 -17.75 -3.45
N GLN A 541 -2.27 -16.43 -3.39
CA GLN A 541 -1.27 -15.73 -4.20
C GLN A 541 0.14 -16.07 -3.73
N THR A 542 0.37 -16.11 -2.42
CA THR A 542 1.65 -16.50 -1.82
C THR A 542 1.98 -17.96 -2.10
N LEU A 543 1.01 -18.87 -1.95
CA LEU A 543 1.17 -20.29 -2.30
C LEU A 543 1.49 -20.46 -3.79
N ARG A 544 0.81 -19.69 -4.66
CA ARG A 544 1.12 -19.69 -6.09
C ARG A 544 2.52 -19.19 -6.39
N ALA A 545 2.96 -18.12 -5.75
CA ALA A 545 4.31 -17.59 -5.88
C ALA A 545 5.37 -18.64 -5.51
N MET A 546 5.20 -19.30 -4.38
CA MET A 546 6.10 -20.40 -3.96
C MET A 546 6.14 -21.53 -4.97
N SER A 547 4.99 -21.94 -5.50
CA SER A 547 4.89 -23.07 -6.45
C SER A 547 5.63 -22.85 -7.77
N VAL A 548 5.90 -21.58 -8.15
CA VAL A 548 6.55 -21.21 -9.43
C VAL A 548 7.98 -20.70 -9.28
N LEU A 549 8.56 -20.80 -8.09
CA LEU A 549 9.98 -20.47 -7.88
C LEU A 549 10.94 -21.31 -8.74
N PRO A 550 10.68 -22.62 -9.02
CA PRO A 550 11.50 -23.38 -9.95
C PRO A 550 11.45 -22.82 -11.39
N GLU A 551 10.30 -22.31 -11.83
CA GLU A 551 10.12 -21.65 -13.12
C GLU A 551 10.88 -20.31 -13.17
N ALA A 552 10.83 -19.54 -12.10
CA ALA A 552 11.57 -18.30 -11.97
C ALA A 552 13.09 -18.52 -12.07
N LYS A 553 13.59 -19.60 -11.46
CA LYS A 553 14.98 -20.03 -11.60
C LYS A 553 15.35 -20.31 -13.05
N ARG A 554 14.54 -21.14 -13.72
CA ARG A 554 14.78 -21.49 -15.15
C ARG A 554 14.74 -20.26 -16.05
N LEU A 555 13.84 -19.31 -15.81
CA LEU A 555 13.78 -18.06 -16.55
C LEU A 555 15.07 -17.26 -16.39
N ALA A 556 15.51 -17.02 -15.18
CA ALA A 556 16.73 -16.25 -14.90
C ALA A 556 17.99 -16.92 -15.50
N GLU A 557 18.09 -18.24 -15.43
CA GLU A 557 19.19 -19.01 -16.05
C GLU A 557 19.16 -18.93 -17.59
N SER A 558 17.98 -19.04 -18.20
CA SER A 558 17.78 -18.93 -19.64
C SER A 558 18.20 -17.56 -20.17
N VAL A 559 17.81 -16.48 -19.48
CA VAL A 559 18.20 -15.11 -19.84
C VAL A 559 19.71 -14.92 -19.74
N ARG A 560 20.35 -15.42 -18.69
CA ARG A 560 21.82 -15.38 -18.53
C ARG A 560 22.56 -16.12 -19.64
N ASN A 561 22.02 -17.23 -20.08
CA ASN A 561 22.60 -18.07 -21.13
C ASN A 561 22.22 -17.63 -22.56
N GLY A 562 21.39 -16.59 -22.72
CA GLY A 562 20.92 -16.11 -24.02
C GLY A 562 20.02 -17.12 -24.77
N THR A 563 19.38 -18.06 -24.07
CA THR A 563 18.53 -19.09 -24.67
C THR A 563 17.05 -18.70 -24.57
N PRO A 564 16.25 -18.80 -25.64
CA PRO A 564 14.82 -18.57 -25.56
C PRO A 564 14.14 -19.60 -24.64
N ILE A 565 13.19 -19.13 -23.81
CA ILE A 565 12.39 -20.01 -22.96
C ILE A 565 10.91 -19.88 -23.29
N SER A 566 10.21 -21.02 -23.36
CA SER A 566 8.76 -21.09 -23.26
C SER A 566 8.41 -21.45 -21.82
N LEU A 567 7.72 -20.56 -21.11
CA LEU A 567 7.24 -20.84 -19.76
C LEU A 567 6.06 -21.83 -19.88
N ASN A 568 6.30 -23.09 -19.55
CA ASN A 568 5.26 -24.11 -19.51
C ASN A 568 4.65 -24.12 -18.10
N ILE A 569 3.79 -23.14 -17.83
CA ILE A 569 3.15 -22.96 -16.52
C ILE A 569 1.92 -23.84 -16.48
N LYS A 570 2.02 -24.99 -15.81
CA LYS A 570 0.85 -25.86 -15.58
C LYS A 570 -0.18 -25.11 -14.74
N THR A 571 -1.45 -25.29 -15.10
CA THR A 571 -2.63 -24.73 -14.44
C THR A 571 -2.61 -24.94 -12.92
N THR A 572 -3.18 -23.97 -12.21
CA THR A 572 -3.27 -23.81 -10.75
C THR A 572 -3.46 -25.13 -10.01
N PRO A 573 -2.57 -25.51 -9.07
CA PRO A 573 -2.87 -26.55 -8.10
C PRO A 573 -4.11 -26.14 -7.29
N ARG A 574 -5.00 -27.07 -6.98
CA ARG A 574 -6.13 -26.80 -6.09
C ARG A 574 -5.60 -26.64 -4.66
N LEU A 575 -6.25 -25.83 -3.86
CA LEU A 575 -5.91 -25.63 -2.42
C LEU A 575 -5.82 -26.98 -1.67
N SER A 576 -6.61 -27.98 -2.12
CA SER A 576 -6.56 -29.36 -1.62
C SER A 576 -5.22 -30.07 -1.86
N ASP A 577 -4.44 -29.66 -2.85
CA ASP A 577 -3.19 -30.32 -3.23
C ASP A 577 -2.03 -29.94 -2.29
N PHE A 578 -2.19 -28.86 -1.51
CA PHE A 578 -1.22 -28.40 -0.51
C PHE A 578 -1.60 -28.77 0.92
N LEU A 579 -2.89 -29.03 1.19
CA LEU A 579 -3.38 -29.36 2.53
C LEU A 579 -3.23 -30.85 2.89
N PHE A 580 -2.90 -31.71 1.93
CA PHE A 580 -2.85 -33.17 2.13
C PHE A 580 -1.66 -33.85 1.42
N SER A 581 -0.46 -33.24 1.43
CA SER A 581 0.75 -34.00 1.09
C SER A 581 1.23 -34.71 2.36
N PRO A 582 1.24 -36.07 2.37
CA PRO A 582 1.67 -36.84 3.54
C PRO A 582 3.19 -36.84 3.80
N GLU A 583 3.97 -36.00 3.14
CA GLU A 583 5.44 -35.99 3.19
C GLU A 583 6.04 -34.95 4.13
N PHE A 584 5.26 -34.32 4.99
CA PHE A 584 5.78 -33.50 6.09
C PHE A 584 5.66 -34.24 7.44
N GLU A 585 6.20 -35.45 7.54
CA GLU A 585 6.62 -36.00 8.82
C GLU A 585 7.93 -35.32 9.22
N ALA A 586 7.88 -34.58 10.34
CA ALA A 586 9.04 -34.01 10.98
C ALA A 586 9.96 -35.15 11.46
N GLU A 587 11.10 -35.34 10.82
CA GLU A 587 12.22 -36.05 11.45
C GLU A 587 12.74 -35.18 12.59
N GLU A 588 12.46 -35.61 13.82
CA GLU A 588 13.16 -35.18 15.02
C GLU A 588 14.66 -35.53 14.85
N ILE A 589 15.48 -34.52 14.64
CA ILE A 589 16.92 -34.63 14.84
C ILE A 589 17.21 -34.21 16.28
N LEU A 590 17.28 -35.21 17.16
CA LEU A 590 17.97 -35.17 18.43
C LEU A 590 19.49 -35.18 18.15
N VAL A 591 20.17 -34.05 18.38
CA VAL A 591 21.50 -33.98 19.01
C VAL A 591 21.61 -32.65 19.74
#